data_839e17a8e6a0c4717961e08f9f9f3cd3
#
_entry.id   839e17a8e6a0c4717961e08f9f9f3cd3
#
_cell.length_a   1.000
_cell.length_b   1.000
_cell.length_c   1.000
_cell.angle_alpha   90.00
_cell.angle_beta   90.00
_cell.angle_gamma   90.00
#
_symmetry.space_group_name_H-M   'P 1'
#
loop_
_entity.id
_entity.type
_entity.pdbx_description
1 polymer ?
#
loop_
_entity_poly.entity_id
_entity_poly.type
_entity_poly.pdbx_seq_one_letter_code
_entity_poly.pdbx_strand_id
1 'polypeptide(L)'
;MKARHFPFAWKTQEQSKKQEANIMRRKNMSKMTPRVLRCPICGSVAQIRPASEIYHDPQRTDELYVCKNYPKCNCYVGMRRGTRIPLGTLADGDLRHLRIRAHRKFDQIWQSGAMSRDSAYHWLAAALGIPYDQTHIGQFGTYRCQEVIEKCDRILAMRQSAQTA
;
A
#
# COMPACT_ATOMS: atom_id res chain seq x y z
N MET A 1 30.98 32.59 -33.83
CA MET A 1 30.07 32.05 -32.81
C MET A 1 29.51 30.73 -33.32
N LYS A 2 29.96 29.60 -32.77
CA LYS A 2 29.53 28.26 -33.16
C LYS A 2 28.56 27.72 -32.10
N ALA A 3 27.26 27.55 -32.45
CA ALA A 3 26.27 26.95 -31.61
C ALA A 3 26.56 25.44 -31.45
N ARG A 4 26.74 24.97 -30.19
CA ARG A 4 26.94 23.57 -29.90
C ARG A 4 25.55 22.89 -29.90
N HIS A 5 25.32 22.01 -30.85
CA HIS A 5 24.17 21.14 -30.93
C HIS A 5 24.33 20.03 -29.88
N PHE A 6 23.47 20.00 -28.87
CA PHE A 6 23.40 18.89 -27.92
C PHE A 6 22.52 17.77 -28.51
N PRO A 7 22.95 16.50 -28.50
CA PRO A 7 22.16 15.42 -29.09
C PRO A 7 21.04 14.98 -28.16
N PHE A 8 19.81 15.21 -28.63
CA PHE A 8 18.55 14.93 -27.94
C PHE A 8 18.16 13.42 -27.96
N ALA A 9 19.03 12.52 -28.39
CA ALA A 9 18.68 11.14 -28.74
C ALA A 9 18.70 10.12 -27.59
N TRP A 10 19.36 10.38 -26.47
CA TRP A 10 19.49 9.37 -25.41
C TRP A 10 18.33 9.35 -24.40
N LYS A 11 17.66 10.48 -24.21
CA LYS A 11 16.45 10.54 -23.34
C LYS A 11 15.25 9.76 -23.88
N THR A 12 15.16 9.58 -25.19
CA THR A 12 14.06 8.84 -25.85
C THR A 12 14.20 7.35 -25.71
N GLN A 13 15.41 6.77 -25.69
CA GLN A 13 15.62 5.34 -25.54
C GLN A 13 15.30 4.83 -24.11
N GLU A 14 15.66 5.60 -23.10
CA GLU A 14 15.37 5.22 -21.71
C GLU A 14 13.88 5.34 -21.36
N GLN A 15 13.21 6.34 -21.92
CA GLN A 15 11.76 6.49 -21.80
C GLN A 15 11.00 5.37 -22.54
N SER A 16 11.47 4.96 -23.73
CA SER A 16 10.92 3.86 -24.49
C SER A 16 11.07 2.53 -23.73
N LYS A 17 12.25 2.24 -23.20
CA LYS A 17 12.48 1.02 -22.37
C LYS A 17 11.62 0.98 -21.10
N LYS A 18 11.43 2.11 -20.43
CA LYS A 18 10.52 2.21 -19.26
C LYS A 18 9.05 1.99 -19.66
N GLN A 19 8.68 2.48 -20.83
CA GLN A 19 7.32 2.32 -21.36
C GLN A 19 7.04 0.87 -21.80
N GLU A 20 7.99 0.21 -22.46
CA GLU A 20 7.92 -1.22 -22.83
C GLU A 20 7.89 -2.12 -21.60
N ALA A 21 8.74 -1.86 -20.60
CA ALA A 21 8.73 -2.59 -19.34
C ALA A 21 7.38 -2.45 -18.60
N ASN A 22 6.76 -1.26 -18.62
CA ASN A 22 5.43 -1.03 -18.06
C ASN A 22 4.34 -1.77 -18.84
N ILE A 23 4.44 -1.83 -20.17
CA ILE A 23 3.49 -2.56 -21.03
C ILE A 23 3.62 -4.07 -20.80
N MET A 24 4.84 -4.58 -20.71
CA MET A 24 5.09 -6.01 -20.39
C MET A 24 4.61 -6.37 -18.97
N ARG A 25 4.83 -5.50 -17.99
CA ARG A 25 4.32 -5.68 -16.63
C ARG A 25 2.79 -5.71 -16.58
N ARG A 26 2.11 -4.87 -17.37
CA ARG A 26 0.64 -4.88 -17.52
C ARG A 26 0.14 -6.14 -18.23
N LYS A 27 0.82 -6.62 -19.28
CA LYS A 27 0.46 -7.85 -19.99
C LYS A 27 0.66 -9.11 -19.12
N ASN A 28 1.70 -9.16 -18.29
CA ASN A 28 1.89 -10.25 -17.32
C ASN A 28 0.88 -10.25 -16.18
N MET A 29 0.39 -9.06 -15.76
CA MET A 29 -0.68 -8.96 -14.77
C MET A 29 -2.04 -9.46 -15.29
N SER A 30 -2.30 -9.36 -16.60
CA SER A 30 -3.56 -9.85 -17.20
C SER A 30 -3.61 -11.38 -17.37
N LYS A 31 -2.47 -12.07 -17.30
CA LYS A 31 -2.37 -13.53 -17.40
C LYS A 31 -2.36 -14.26 -16.05
N MET A 32 -2.34 -13.52 -14.93
CA MET A 32 -2.51 -14.16 -13.62
C MET A 32 -3.97 -14.57 -13.46
N THR A 33 -4.21 -15.88 -13.44
CA THR A 33 -5.46 -16.44 -12.92
C THR A 33 -5.79 -15.74 -11.60
N PRO A 34 -7.02 -15.23 -11.41
CA PRO A 34 -7.36 -14.51 -10.19
C PRO A 34 -7.12 -15.44 -9.00
N ARG A 35 -6.07 -15.15 -8.22
CA ARG A 35 -5.84 -15.87 -6.96
C ARG A 35 -7.10 -15.70 -6.13
N VAL A 36 -7.75 -16.83 -5.85
CA VAL A 36 -8.93 -16.84 -4.98
C VAL A 36 -8.51 -16.25 -3.63
N LEU A 37 -8.96 -15.02 -3.37
CA LEU A 37 -8.64 -14.34 -2.13
C LEU A 37 -9.39 -14.99 -0.97
N ARG A 38 -8.67 -15.45 0.05
CA ARG A 38 -9.24 -16.10 1.22
C ARG A 38 -9.14 -15.22 2.44
N CYS A 39 -10.13 -15.31 3.30
CA CYS A 39 -10.15 -14.65 4.59
C CYS A 39 -9.10 -15.27 5.52
N PRO A 40 -8.16 -14.50 6.10
CA PRO A 40 -7.14 -15.04 6.98
C PRO A 40 -7.70 -15.51 8.34
N ILE A 41 -8.92 -15.08 8.71
CA ILE A 41 -9.53 -15.45 9.99
C ILE A 41 -10.34 -16.74 9.88
N CYS A 42 -11.20 -16.88 8.87
CA CYS A 42 -12.11 -18.03 8.77
C CYS A 42 -11.86 -18.94 7.54
N GLY A 43 -10.84 -18.65 6.72
CA GLY A 43 -10.48 -19.43 5.54
C GLY A 43 -11.44 -19.31 4.34
N SER A 44 -12.62 -18.72 4.53
CA SER A 44 -13.63 -18.62 3.47
C SER A 44 -13.18 -17.72 2.33
N VAL A 45 -13.71 -17.98 1.14
CA VAL A 45 -13.44 -17.18 -0.06
C VAL A 45 -14.00 -15.77 0.10
N ALA A 46 -13.27 -14.78 -0.39
CA ALA A 46 -13.78 -13.43 -0.50
C ALA A 46 -14.62 -13.25 -1.77
N GLN A 47 -15.63 -12.43 -1.68
CA GLN A 47 -16.51 -12.02 -2.78
C GLN A 47 -16.42 -10.52 -2.98
N ILE A 48 -16.58 -10.06 -4.22
CA ILE A 48 -16.68 -8.62 -4.50
C ILE A 48 -18.10 -8.18 -4.19
N ARG A 49 -18.23 -7.13 -3.39
CA ARG A 49 -19.53 -6.52 -3.02
C ARG A 49 -19.41 -5.00 -3.07
N PRO A 50 -20.50 -4.28 -3.36
CA PRO A 50 -20.55 -2.82 -3.28
C PRO A 50 -20.18 -2.34 -1.87
N ALA A 51 -19.36 -1.30 -1.80
CA ALA A 51 -19.00 -0.68 -0.53
C ALA A 51 -20.21 -0.04 0.17
N SER A 52 -21.20 0.41 -0.61
CA SER A 52 -22.47 0.95 -0.11
C SER A 52 -23.21 -0.02 0.81
N GLU A 53 -23.17 -1.32 0.53
CA GLU A 53 -23.79 -2.36 1.37
C GLU A 53 -23.06 -2.55 2.71
N ILE A 54 -21.72 -2.43 2.69
CA ILE A 54 -20.89 -2.71 3.87
C ILE A 54 -20.82 -1.49 4.80
N TYR A 55 -20.81 -0.30 4.23
CA TYR A 55 -20.75 0.96 4.99
C TYR A 55 -22.12 1.60 5.22
N HIS A 56 -23.20 1.03 4.66
CA HIS A 56 -24.55 1.60 4.69
C HIS A 56 -24.60 3.04 4.17
N ASP A 57 -23.82 3.32 3.13
CA ASP A 57 -23.71 4.62 2.50
C ASP A 57 -23.99 4.51 1.00
N PRO A 58 -25.20 4.94 0.52
CA PRO A 58 -25.59 4.82 -0.88
C PRO A 58 -24.73 5.63 -1.85
N GLN A 59 -23.98 6.64 -1.37
CA GLN A 59 -23.12 7.47 -2.22
C GLN A 59 -21.80 6.79 -2.56
N ARG A 60 -21.47 5.67 -1.92
CA ARG A 60 -20.25 4.93 -2.22
C ARG A 60 -20.42 4.07 -3.46
N THR A 61 -19.58 4.35 -4.44
CA THR A 61 -19.56 3.64 -5.74
C THR A 61 -18.40 2.64 -5.87
N ASP A 62 -17.54 2.56 -4.85
CA ASP A 62 -16.42 1.64 -4.80
C ASP A 62 -16.87 0.21 -4.44
N GLU A 63 -16.02 -0.77 -4.75
CA GLU A 63 -16.23 -2.18 -4.45
C GLU A 63 -15.18 -2.67 -3.46
N LEU A 64 -15.53 -3.70 -2.70
CA LEU A 64 -14.67 -4.33 -1.69
C LEU A 64 -14.60 -5.84 -1.93
N TYR A 65 -13.46 -6.44 -1.58
CA TYR A 65 -13.42 -7.88 -1.29
C TYR A 65 -13.93 -8.12 0.12
N VAL A 66 -15.04 -8.82 0.26
CA VAL A 66 -15.72 -9.10 1.53
C VAL A 66 -15.71 -10.60 1.77
N CYS A 67 -15.44 -11.02 2.98
CA CYS A 67 -15.53 -12.43 3.38
C CYS A 67 -16.93 -12.98 3.09
N LYS A 68 -17.04 -14.19 2.50
CA LYS A 68 -18.34 -14.84 2.23
C LYS A 68 -19.19 -15.00 3.49
N ASN A 69 -18.56 -15.15 4.66
CA ASN A 69 -19.25 -15.31 5.95
C ASN A 69 -19.66 -13.97 6.60
N TYR A 70 -19.57 -12.85 5.87
CA TYR A 70 -20.10 -11.58 6.37
C TYR A 70 -21.62 -11.69 6.61
N PRO A 71 -22.18 -11.12 7.68
CA PRO A 71 -21.55 -10.27 8.70
C PRO A 71 -20.88 -11.00 9.87
N LYS A 72 -21.06 -12.34 10.02
CA LYS A 72 -20.42 -13.10 11.12
C LYS A 72 -18.89 -12.95 11.14
N CYS A 73 -18.27 -12.98 9.97
CA CYS A 73 -16.86 -12.66 9.79
C CYS A 73 -16.76 -11.29 9.12
N ASN A 74 -16.52 -10.25 9.93
CA ASN A 74 -16.45 -8.84 9.48
C ASN A 74 -15.10 -8.50 8.79
N CYS A 75 -14.61 -9.39 7.92
CA CYS A 75 -13.37 -9.17 7.20
C CYS A 75 -13.62 -8.69 5.78
N TYR A 76 -12.99 -7.58 5.42
CA TYR A 76 -12.98 -7.05 4.06
C TYR A 76 -11.73 -6.23 3.77
N VAL A 77 -11.50 -5.92 2.50
CA VAL A 77 -10.41 -5.06 2.03
C VAL A 77 -10.84 -4.30 0.78
N GLY A 78 -10.40 -3.06 0.66
CA GLY A 78 -10.60 -2.23 -0.52
C GLY A 78 -9.81 -2.71 -1.73
N MET A 79 -10.17 -2.21 -2.90
CA MET A 79 -9.47 -2.44 -4.16
C MET A 79 -8.79 -1.16 -4.65
N ARG A 80 -7.73 -1.33 -5.44
CA ARG A 80 -7.12 -0.22 -6.16
C ARG A 80 -8.11 0.32 -7.19
N ARG A 81 -8.35 1.62 -7.15
CA ARG A 81 -9.32 2.30 -8.02
C ARG A 81 -9.17 1.90 -9.49
N GLY A 82 -10.27 1.52 -10.13
CA GLY A 82 -10.30 1.07 -11.52
C GLY A 82 -9.68 -0.30 -11.79
N THR A 83 -9.40 -1.09 -10.75
CA THR A 83 -8.83 -2.43 -10.89
C THR A 83 -9.48 -3.41 -9.90
N ARG A 84 -9.26 -4.72 -10.11
CA ARG A 84 -9.62 -5.77 -9.15
C ARG A 84 -8.46 -6.21 -8.25
N ILE A 85 -7.46 -5.33 -8.08
CA ILE A 85 -6.29 -5.62 -7.24
C ILE A 85 -6.62 -5.20 -5.80
N PRO A 86 -6.59 -6.13 -4.82
CA PRO A 86 -6.82 -5.77 -3.42
C PRO A 86 -5.69 -4.88 -2.90
N LEU A 87 -6.03 -3.93 -2.04
CA LEU A 87 -5.06 -3.04 -1.38
C LEU A 87 -4.24 -3.73 -0.29
N GLY A 88 -4.62 -4.96 0.06
CA GLY A 88 -3.94 -5.76 1.07
C GLY A 88 -4.67 -7.08 1.31
N THR A 89 -4.50 -7.68 2.48
CA THR A 89 -5.26 -8.84 2.93
C THR A 89 -6.56 -8.40 3.61
N LEU A 90 -7.59 -9.28 3.58
CA LEU A 90 -8.81 -9.03 4.35
C LEU A 90 -8.46 -8.83 5.82
N ALA A 91 -9.17 -7.92 6.47
CA ALA A 91 -8.98 -7.60 7.88
C ALA A 91 -10.33 -7.34 8.54
N ASP A 92 -10.46 -7.68 9.82
CA ASP A 92 -11.56 -7.27 10.68
C ASP A 92 -11.48 -5.78 11.04
N GLY A 93 -12.43 -5.28 11.81
CA GLY A 93 -12.52 -3.88 12.19
C GLY A 93 -11.27 -3.39 12.91
N ASP A 94 -10.78 -4.16 13.88
CA ASP A 94 -9.66 -3.78 14.73
C ASP A 94 -8.36 -3.71 13.93
N LEU A 95 -8.08 -4.71 13.11
CA LEU A 95 -6.90 -4.71 12.26
C LEU A 95 -6.96 -3.62 11.19
N ARG A 96 -8.15 -3.31 10.62
CA ARG A 96 -8.29 -2.19 9.69
C ARG A 96 -7.97 -0.85 10.35
N HIS A 97 -8.49 -0.60 11.56
CA HIS A 97 -8.18 0.60 12.33
C HIS A 97 -6.69 0.69 12.67
N LEU A 98 -6.09 -0.43 13.05
CA LEU A 98 -4.66 -0.48 13.36
C LEU A 98 -3.79 -0.18 12.13
N ARG A 99 -4.14 -0.72 10.95
CA ARG A 99 -3.47 -0.41 9.68
C ARG A 99 -3.59 1.07 9.32
N ILE A 100 -4.76 1.68 9.52
CA ILE A 100 -4.96 3.12 9.29
C ILE A 100 -4.06 3.94 10.23
N ARG A 101 -3.97 3.57 11.50
CA ARG A 101 -3.07 4.24 12.46
C ARG A 101 -1.61 4.08 12.06
N ALA A 102 -1.18 2.88 11.67
CA ALA A 102 0.17 2.61 11.20
C ALA A 102 0.52 3.45 9.96
N HIS A 103 -0.38 3.52 8.97
CA HIS A 103 -0.20 4.39 7.80
C HIS A 103 -0.08 5.86 8.19
N ARG A 104 -0.98 6.38 9.04
CA ARG A 104 -0.95 7.79 9.46
C ARG A 104 0.37 8.15 10.16
N LYS A 105 0.88 7.27 11.01
CA LYS A 105 2.18 7.47 11.67
C LYS A 105 3.34 7.40 10.69
N PHE A 106 3.34 6.44 9.81
CA PHE A 106 4.36 6.31 8.78
C PHE A 106 4.36 7.49 7.80
N ASP A 107 3.19 7.97 7.39
CA ASP A 107 3.07 9.07 6.45
C ASP A 107 3.64 10.38 7.02
N GLN A 108 3.56 10.62 8.34
CA GLN A 108 4.18 11.78 8.98
C GLN A 108 5.70 11.86 8.78
N ILE A 109 6.38 10.71 8.60
CA ILE A 109 7.85 10.66 8.45
C ILE A 109 8.28 11.30 7.14
N TRP A 110 7.58 11.02 6.03
CA TRP A 110 7.96 11.54 4.71
C TRP A 110 7.20 12.80 4.32
N GLN A 111 5.97 13.01 4.81
CA GLN A 111 5.20 14.23 4.57
C GLN A 111 5.82 15.46 5.24
N SER A 112 6.61 15.28 6.29
CA SER A 112 7.41 16.36 6.90
C SER A 112 8.53 16.91 5.97
N GLY A 113 8.75 16.30 4.79
CA GLY A 113 9.81 16.70 3.85
C GLY A 113 11.22 16.22 4.22
N ALA A 114 11.39 15.54 5.37
CA ALA A 114 12.71 15.13 5.85
C ALA A 114 13.34 13.98 5.04
N MET A 115 12.53 13.22 4.32
CA MET A 115 12.98 12.19 3.38
C MET A 115 11.91 11.92 2.31
N SER A 116 12.31 11.32 1.19
CA SER A 116 11.37 10.88 0.17
C SER A 116 10.50 9.73 0.69
N ARG A 117 9.32 9.53 0.10
CA ARG A 117 8.46 8.39 0.44
C ARG A 117 9.16 7.05 0.22
N ASP A 118 9.95 6.93 -0.84
CA ASP A 118 10.72 5.72 -1.15
C ASP A 118 11.79 5.45 -0.08
N SER A 119 12.56 6.48 0.30
CA SER A 119 13.53 6.39 1.39
C SER A 119 12.87 6.00 2.73
N ALA A 120 11.66 6.49 3.00
CA ALA A 120 10.91 6.11 4.20
C ALA A 120 10.52 4.63 4.18
N TYR A 121 10.16 4.06 3.03
CA TYR A 121 9.89 2.62 2.92
C TYR A 121 11.16 1.78 3.07
N HIS A 122 12.31 2.22 2.54
CA HIS A 122 13.60 1.56 2.79
C HIS A 122 13.98 1.58 4.27
N TRP A 123 13.78 2.73 4.93
CA TRP A 123 13.98 2.84 6.38
C TRP A 123 13.04 1.89 7.14
N LEU A 124 11.75 1.84 6.77
CA LEU A 124 10.78 0.98 7.45
C LEU A 124 11.14 -0.50 7.28
N ALA A 125 11.56 -0.92 6.10
CA ALA A 125 12.03 -2.28 5.81
C ALA A 125 13.20 -2.66 6.74
N ALA A 126 14.21 -1.79 6.82
CA ALA A 126 15.37 -1.98 7.70
C ALA A 126 14.95 -2.00 9.19
N ALA A 127 14.08 -1.08 9.61
CA ALA A 127 13.61 -0.98 10.99
C ALA A 127 12.80 -2.21 11.44
N LEU A 128 12.08 -2.87 10.52
CA LEU A 128 11.29 -4.08 10.77
C LEU A 128 12.08 -5.37 10.52
N GLY A 129 13.29 -5.29 9.95
CA GLY A 129 14.08 -6.46 9.58
C GLY A 129 13.42 -7.34 8.51
N ILE A 130 12.71 -6.74 7.55
CA ILE A 130 12.03 -7.47 6.46
C ILE A 130 12.46 -6.92 5.09
N PRO A 131 12.36 -7.74 4.01
CA PRO A 131 12.62 -7.29 2.65
C PRO A 131 11.73 -6.12 2.24
N TYR A 132 12.27 -5.21 1.41
CA TYR A 132 11.55 -4.03 0.93
C TYR A 132 10.24 -4.38 0.19
N ASP A 133 10.26 -5.42 -0.63
CA ASP A 133 9.10 -5.91 -1.39
C ASP A 133 7.99 -6.50 -0.52
N GLN A 134 8.30 -6.85 0.75
CA GLN A 134 7.33 -7.31 1.74
C GLN A 134 6.84 -6.18 2.66
N THR A 135 7.38 -4.95 2.50
CA THR A 135 7.05 -3.81 3.37
C THR A 135 5.77 -3.13 2.90
N HIS A 136 4.63 -3.81 3.09
CA HIS A 136 3.29 -3.32 2.75
C HIS A 136 2.37 -3.33 3.98
N ILE A 137 2.13 -2.16 4.59
CA ILE A 137 1.30 -2.02 5.79
C ILE A 137 -0.10 -2.62 5.60
N GLY A 138 -0.68 -2.53 4.41
CA GLY A 138 -1.98 -3.14 4.07
C GLY A 138 -1.99 -4.69 4.12
N GLN A 139 -0.84 -5.34 4.21
CA GLN A 139 -0.71 -6.80 4.36
C GLN A 139 -0.28 -7.21 5.78
N PHE A 140 0.10 -6.26 6.62
CA PHE A 140 0.56 -6.54 7.97
C PHE A 140 -0.58 -7.00 8.89
N GLY A 141 -0.28 -7.96 9.75
CA GLY A 141 -1.11 -8.34 10.89
C GLY A 141 -0.95 -7.37 12.07
N THR A 142 -1.65 -7.63 13.16
CA THR A 142 -1.71 -6.80 14.36
C THR A 142 -0.31 -6.48 14.89
N TYR A 143 0.51 -7.50 15.12
CA TYR A 143 1.87 -7.34 15.65
C TYR A 143 2.72 -6.39 14.79
N ARG A 144 2.78 -6.61 13.47
CA ARG A 144 3.57 -5.77 12.57
C ARG A 144 3.07 -4.33 12.50
N CYS A 145 1.76 -4.11 12.56
CA CYS A 145 1.21 -2.75 12.61
C CYS A 145 1.60 -2.02 13.90
N GLN A 146 1.64 -2.71 15.03
CA GLN A 146 2.12 -2.16 16.31
C GLN A 146 3.60 -1.80 16.24
N GLU A 147 4.45 -2.70 15.71
CA GLU A 147 5.86 -2.40 15.49
C GLU A 147 6.06 -1.13 14.62
N VAL A 148 5.30 -1.01 13.50
CA VAL A 148 5.36 0.19 12.65
C VAL A 148 5.07 1.45 13.48
N ILE A 149 3.99 1.44 14.26
CA ILE A 149 3.60 2.59 15.09
C ILE A 149 4.73 2.95 16.07
N GLU A 150 5.25 1.97 16.81
CA GLU A 150 6.31 2.19 17.79
C GLU A 150 7.60 2.73 17.15
N LYS A 151 8.03 2.16 16.01
CA LYS A 151 9.22 2.64 15.29
C LYS A 151 9.03 4.05 14.76
N CYS A 152 7.83 4.36 14.24
CA CYS A 152 7.50 5.70 13.76
C CYS A 152 7.46 6.71 14.91
N ASP A 153 6.86 6.36 16.05
CA ASP A 153 6.80 7.25 17.22
C ASP A 153 8.20 7.58 17.74
N ARG A 154 9.11 6.60 17.80
CA ARG A 154 10.51 6.85 18.22
C ARG A 154 11.22 7.82 17.31
N ILE A 155 11.16 7.65 15.99
CA ILE A 155 11.85 8.56 15.06
C ILE A 155 11.23 9.95 15.06
N LEU A 156 9.91 10.07 15.21
CA LEU A 156 9.23 11.36 15.30
C LEU A 156 9.60 12.09 16.58
N ALA A 157 9.68 11.41 17.73
CA ALA A 157 10.12 11.99 18.99
C ALA A 157 11.56 12.49 18.93
N MET A 158 12.49 11.70 18.38
CA MET A 158 13.89 12.12 18.18
C MET A 158 14.02 13.39 17.34
N ARG A 159 13.20 13.53 16.30
CA ARG A 159 13.19 14.72 15.44
C ARG A 159 12.66 15.95 16.16
N GLN A 160 11.61 15.80 16.95
CA GLN A 160 11.07 16.91 17.74
C GLN A 160 12.12 17.44 18.74
N SER A 161 12.83 16.55 19.43
CA SER A 161 13.89 16.93 20.37
C SER A 161 15.06 17.66 19.66
N ALA A 162 15.40 17.24 18.45
CA ALA A 162 16.47 17.89 17.67
C ALA A 162 16.08 19.27 17.09
N GLN A 163 14.81 19.58 16.99
CA GLN A 163 14.32 20.90 16.52
C GLN A 163 14.17 21.93 17.65
N THR A 164 14.16 21.46 18.90
CA THR A 164 14.02 22.31 20.10
C THR A 164 15.34 22.59 20.83
N ALA A 165 16.43 21.99 20.37
CA ALA A 165 17.81 22.19 20.85
C ALA A 165 18.60 23.13 19.94
#